data_80ea8b00f5b0b1995b26bd151608a69a
#
_entry.id   80ea8b00f5b0b1995b26bd151608a69a
#
_cell.length_a   1.000
_cell.length_b   1.000
_cell.length_c   1.000
_cell.angle_alpha   90.00
_cell.angle_beta   90.00
_cell.angle_gamma   90.00
#
_symmetry.space_group_name_H-M   'P 1'
#
loop_
_entity.id
_entity.type
_entity.pdbx_description
1 polymer ?
#
loop_
_entity_poly.entity_id
_entity_poly.type
_entity_poly.pdbx_seq_one_letter_code
_entity_poly.pdbx_strand_id
1 'polypeptide(L)'
;ITLQPNEAYAYLNRGVLYRLKGENAKAESDFKQVVRLDSIPEEAECSFYAYYYLGQKDKAIEILNTILDKDKKGNCYDAACLYSVMGEKEKALSYLRQSLEDGYRRFAHIKRDRDLNNIRNTEEFKVLLKEFEEKHLQELAADADGDDSSYELKVEEIPFTKESGVCKVKCAINGLPLHFIFDTGAADVSISSVEATFMAKND
;
A
#
# COMPACT_ATOMS: atom_id res chain seq x y z
N ILE A 1 9.21 -17.44 13.68
CA ILE A 1 9.24 -16.87 12.30
C ILE A 1 10.69 -16.70 11.93
N THR A 2 11.17 -17.48 10.97
CA THR A 2 12.49 -17.30 10.38
C THR A 2 12.36 -16.20 9.33
N LEU A 3 13.02 -15.06 9.55
CA LEU A 3 13.02 -13.95 8.59
C LEU A 3 14.14 -14.17 7.58
N GLN A 4 13.96 -13.63 6.38
CA GLN A 4 15.07 -13.48 5.45
C GLN A 4 16.06 -12.47 6.07
N PRO A 5 17.37 -12.77 6.12
CA PRO A 5 18.32 -11.98 6.90
C PRO A 5 18.46 -10.51 6.47
N ASN A 6 18.07 -10.18 5.25
CA ASN A 6 18.29 -8.87 4.63
C ASN A 6 16.98 -8.07 4.42
N GLU A 7 15.87 -8.50 4.99
CA GLU A 7 14.57 -7.87 4.83
C GLU A 7 14.27 -6.88 5.96
N ALA A 8 14.59 -5.60 5.76
CA ALA A 8 14.39 -4.55 6.76
C ALA A 8 12.92 -4.45 7.23
N TYR A 9 11.95 -4.47 6.30
CA TYR A 9 10.53 -4.46 6.62
C TYR A 9 10.08 -5.64 7.48
N ALA A 10 10.67 -6.82 7.29
CA ALA A 10 10.33 -7.98 8.09
C ALA A 10 10.74 -7.80 9.56
N TYR A 11 11.92 -7.21 9.80
CA TYR A 11 12.37 -6.83 11.15
C TYR A 11 11.50 -5.71 11.73
N LEU A 12 11.17 -4.67 10.95
CA LEU A 12 10.28 -3.60 11.39
C LEU A 12 8.95 -4.17 11.88
N ASN A 13 8.28 -4.95 11.04
CA ASN A 13 6.99 -5.53 11.37
C ASN A 13 7.05 -6.44 12.60
N ARG A 14 8.09 -7.26 12.74
CA ARG A 14 8.28 -8.11 13.91
C ARG A 14 8.56 -7.28 15.16
N GLY A 15 9.37 -6.25 15.06
CA GLY A 15 9.64 -5.31 16.15
C GLY A 15 8.38 -4.63 16.65
N VAL A 16 7.52 -4.15 15.75
CA VAL A 16 6.20 -3.58 16.12
C VAL A 16 5.34 -4.61 16.83
N LEU A 17 5.29 -5.86 16.37
CA LEU A 17 4.55 -6.93 17.03
C LEU A 17 5.10 -7.24 18.43
N TYR A 18 6.44 -7.26 18.62
CA TYR A 18 7.06 -7.43 19.93
C TYR A 18 6.70 -6.28 20.87
N ARG A 19 6.71 -5.04 20.38
CA ARG A 19 6.30 -3.87 21.15
C ARG A 19 4.84 -3.98 21.62
N LEU A 20 3.92 -4.38 20.73
CA LEU A 20 2.50 -4.59 21.07
C LEU A 20 2.31 -5.70 22.12
N LYS A 21 3.23 -6.67 22.19
CA LYS A 21 3.24 -7.73 23.22
C LYS A 21 3.95 -7.33 24.51
N GLY A 22 4.52 -6.12 24.60
CA GLY A 22 5.33 -5.70 25.72
C GLY A 22 6.76 -6.27 25.77
N GLU A 23 7.19 -6.98 24.72
CA GLU A 23 8.53 -7.60 24.60
C GLU A 23 9.56 -6.56 24.11
N ASN A 24 9.72 -5.46 24.86
CA ASN A 24 10.45 -4.26 24.43
C ASN A 24 11.92 -4.52 24.04
N ALA A 25 12.63 -5.41 24.74
CA ALA A 25 14.02 -5.71 24.41
C ALA A 25 14.16 -6.39 23.04
N LYS A 26 13.21 -7.27 22.67
CA LYS A 26 13.19 -7.90 21.34
C LYS A 26 12.81 -6.88 20.26
N ALA A 27 11.84 -6.02 20.55
CA ALA A 27 11.45 -4.93 19.64
C ALA A 27 12.65 -4.02 19.35
N GLU A 28 13.36 -3.57 20.38
CA GLU A 28 14.55 -2.72 20.25
C GLU A 28 15.65 -3.39 19.42
N SER A 29 15.88 -4.68 19.63
CA SER A 29 16.85 -5.45 18.84
C SER A 29 16.47 -5.47 17.35
N ASP A 30 15.20 -5.68 17.04
CA ASP A 30 14.71 -5.68 15.66
C ASP A 30 14.82 -4.29 15.02
N PHE A 31 14.43 -3.22 15.72
CA PHE A 31 14.56 -1.86 15.20
C PHE A 31 16.02 -1.46 14.94
N LYS A 32 16.96 -1.88 15.80
CA LYS A 32 18.40 -1.70 15.55
C LYS A 32 18.88 -2.47 14.32
N GLN A 33 18.26 -3.62 14.03
CA GLN A 33 18.56 -4.37 12.81
C GLN A 33 18.03 -3.65 11.57
N VAL A 34 16.83 -3.06 11.63
CA VAL A 34 16.29 -2.21 10.55
C VAL A 34 17.28 -1.09 10.22
N VAL A 35 17.71 -0.33 11.21
CA VAL A 35 18.67 0.78 11.02
C VAL A 35 19.97 0.34 10.37
N ARG A 36 20.42 -0.91 10.61
CA ARG A 36 21.63 -1.46 9.97
C ARG A 36 21.41 -1.86 8.53
N LEU A 37 20.25 -2.45 8.23
CA LEU A 37 19.92 -2.94 6.89
C LEU A 37 19.52 -1.81 5.95
N ASP A 38 18.81 -0.81 6.47
CA ASP A 38 18.29 0.36 5.77
C ASP A 38 19.05 1.61 6.25
N SER A 39 20.37 1.65 5.93
CA SER A 39 21.30 2.60 6.52
C SER A 39 21.64 3.81 5.65
N ILE A 40 21.19 3.82 4.40
CA ILE A 40 21.44 4.92 3.45
C ILE A 40 20.24 5.88 3.52
N PRO A 41 20.39 7.11 4.07
CA PRO A 41 19.26 8.01 4.29
C PRO A 41 18.48 8.37 3.02
N GLU A 42 19.17 8.54 1.89
CA GLU A 42 18.60 8.91 0.60
C GLU A 42 17.84 7.75 -0.07
N GLU A 43 18.00 6.53 0.44
CA GLU A 43 17.38 5.31 -0.06
C GLU A 43 16.54 4.61 1.03
N ALA A 44 16.30 5.34 2.13
CA ALA A 44 15.58 4.78 3.28
C ALA A 44 14.14 4.38 2.90
N GLU A 45 13.83 3.11 3.15
CA GLU A 45 12.49 2.56 2.93
C GLU A 45 11.68 2.51 4.22
N CYS A 46 12.32 2.23 5.37
CA CYS A 46 11.59 2.06 6.64
C CYS A 46 12.41 2.40 7.90
N SER A 47 13.69 2.79 7.79
CA SER A 47 14.53 3.10 8.95
C SER A 47 14.02 4.32 9.73
N PHE A 48 13.32 5.26 9.11
CA PHE A 48 12.68 6.37 9.80
C PHE A 48 11.64 5.89 10.83
N TYR A 49 10.89 4.82 10.58
CA TYR A 49 10.03 4.19 11.59
C TYR A 49 10.85 3.60 12.73
N ALA A 50 11.94 2.88 12.41
CA ALA A 50 12.79 2.26 13.41
C ALA A 50 13.43 3.31 14.33
N TYR A 51 13.93 4.41 13.79
CA TYR A 51 14.43 5.54 14.58
C TYR A 51 13.36 6.11 15.52
N TYR A 52 12.13 6.29 15.03
CA TYR A 52 11.01 6.73 15.86
C TYR A 52 10.75 5.76 17.02
N TYR A 53 10.67 4.45 16.73
CA TYR A 53 10.41 3.43 17.76
C TYR A 53 11.58 3.27 18.76
N LEU A 54 12.79 3.62 18.36
CA LEU A 54 13.96 3.71 19.25
C LEU A 54 13.98 5.02 20.09
N GLY A 55 12.96 5.89 19.98
CA GLY A 55 12.88 7.16 20.70
C GLY A 55 13.67 8.30 20.06
N GLN A 56 14.23 8.11 18.87
CA GLN A 56 15.03 9.08 18.13
C GLN A 56 14.17 9.85 17.11
N LYS A 57 13.17 10.59 17.63
CA LYS A 57 12.17 11.29 16.79
C LYS A 57 12.81 12.25 15.79
N ASP A 58 13.80 13.03 16.22
CA ASP A 58 14.45 14.03 15.37
C ASP A 58 15.19 13.35 14.20
N LYS A 59 15.85 12.21 14.47
CA LYS A 59 16.52 11.44 13.43
C LYS A 59 15.54 10.81 12.46
N ALA A 60 14.40 10.33 12.95
CA ALA A 60 13.32 9.82 12.09
C ALA A 60 12.82 10.90 11.12
N ILE A 61 12.62 12.13 11.60
CA ILE A 61 12.18 13.26 10.77
C ILE A 61 13.29 13.69 9.79
N GLU A 62 14.56 13.69 10.22
CA GLU A 62 15.71 13.98 9.34
C GLU A 62 15.75 13.03 8.15
N ILE A 63 15.67 11.71 8.39
CA ILE A 63 15.65 10.70 7.33
C ILE A 63 14.44 10.88 6.42
N LEU A 64 13.24 11.07 7.00
CA LEU A 64 12.04 11.31 6.22
C LEU A 64 12.19 12.54 5.30
N ASN A 65 12.73 13.65 5.82
CA ASN A 65 12.96 14.85 5.00
C ASN A 65 13.96 14.57 3.87
N THR A 66 15.00 13.78 4.11
CA THR A 66 15.97 13.41 3.09
C THR A 66 15.32 12.68 1.92
N ILE A 67 14.44 11.71 2.18
CA ILE A 67 13.73 11.00 1.10
C ILE A 67 12.67 11.88 0.42
N LEU A 68 12.02 12.78 1.17
CA LEU A 68 11.07 13.75 0.59
C LEU A 68 11.77 14.77 -0.31
N ASP A 69 12.97 15.21 0.04
CA ASP A 69 13.77 16.13 -0.79
C ASP A 69 14.22 15.46 -2.08
N LYS A 70 14.49 14.16 -2.05
CA LYS A 70 14.86 13.37 -3.23
C LYS A 70 13.67 13.08 -4.15
N ASP A 71 12.57 12.60 -3.57
CA ASP A 71 11.31 12.31 -4.28
C ASP A 71 10.10 12.57 -3.38
N LYS A 72 9.63 13.81 -3.38
CA LYS A 72 8.47 14.19 -2.58
C LYS A 72 7.22 13.42 -2.97
N LYS A 73 6.98 13.29 -4.27
CA LYS A 73 5.77 12.66 -4.79
C LYS A 73 5.68 11.19 -4.39
N GLY A 74 6.77 10.44 -4.53
CA GLY A 74 6.84 9.03 -4.16
C GLY A 74 6.69 8.80 -2.65
N ASN A 75 7.16 9.73 -1.81
CA ASN A 75 7.29 9.51 -0.36
C ASN A 75 6.23 10.24 0.50
N CYS A 76 5.29 11.00 -0.10
CA CYS A 76 4.23 11.68 0.67
C CYS A 76 3.35 10.71 1.46
N TYR A 77 3.08 9.51 0.95
CA TYR A 77 2.29 8.52 1.67
C TYR A 77 3.03 8.02 2.92
N ASP A 78 4.33 7.74 2.81
CA ASP A 78 5.16 7.32 3.95
C ASP A 78 5.25 8.42 5.01
N ALA A 79 5.35 9.68 4.57
CA ALA A 79 5.28 10.81 5.48
C ALA A 79 3.94 10.89 6.23
N ALA A 80 2.82 10.68 5.54
CA ALA A 80 1.50 10.64 6.16
C ALA A 80 1.42 9.53 7.23
N CYS A 81 1.94 8.34 6.91
CA CYS A 81 1.99 7.20 7.81
C CYS A 81 2.87 7.48 9.03
N LEU A 82 4.10 7.96 8.85
CA LEU A 82 4.99 8.27 9.98
C LEU A 82 4.40 9.34 10.89
N TYR A 83 3.88 10.45 10.34
CA TYR A 83 3.26 11.50 11.15
C TYR A 83 1.99 11.02 11.86
N SER A 84 1.22 10.13 11.25
CA SER A 84 0.08 9.48 11.92
C SER A 84 0.56 8.63 13.10
N VAL A 85 1.58 7.78 12.91
CA VAL A 85 2.18 6.97 13.99
C VAL A 85 2.71 7.84 15.13
N MET A 86 3.27 9.01 14.81
CA MET A 86 3.73 10.01 15.78
C MET A 86 2.58 10.73 16.51
N GLY A 87 1.33 10.62 16.05
CA GLY A 87 0.18 11.34 16.57
C GLY A 87 0.05 12.79 16.08
N GLU A 88 0.84 13.17 15.06
CA GLU A 88 0.83 14.52 14.45
C GLU A 88 -0.24 14.58 13.35
N LYS A 89 -1.51 14.63 13.77
CA LYS A 89 -2.68 14.43 12.90
C LYS A 89 -2.75 15.39 11.72
N GLU A 90 -2.52 16.68 11.97
CA GLU A 90 -2.59 17.73 10.96
C GLU A 90 -1.57 17.50 9.84
N LYS A 91 -0.33 17.14 10.22
CA LYS A 91 0.72 16.82 9.24
C LYS A 91 0.39 15.53 8.48
N ALA A 92 -0.08 14.50 9.19
CA ALA A 92 -0.46 13.24 8.57
C ALA A 92 -1.55 13.45 7.50
N LEU A 93 -2.59 14.22 7.80
CA LEU A 93 -3.66 14.55 6.86
C LEU A 93 -3.17 15.41 5.69
N SER A 94 -2.27 16.38 5.96
CA SER A 94 -1.68 17.21 4.92
C SER A 94 -0.87 16.39 3.91
N TYR A 95 0.00 15.48 4.40
CA TYR A 95 0.78 14.61 3.54
C TYR A 95 -0.07 13.55 2.82
N LEU A 96 -1.13 13.04 3.47
CA LEU A 96 -2.07 12.14 2.82
C LEU A 96 -2.80 12.85 1.67
N ARG A 97 -3.26 14.10 1.87
CA ARG A 97 -3.85 14.91 0.80
C ARG A 97 -2.86 15.09 -0.35
N GLN A 98 -1.63 15.46 -0.06
CA GLN A 98 -0.60 15.63 -1.08
C GLN A 98 -0.36 14.34 -1.87
N SER A 99 -0.28 13.19 -1.20
CA SER A 99 -0.09 11.91 -1.90
C SER A 99 -1.25 11.57 -2.83
N LEU A 100 -2.48 11.88 -2.42
CA LEU A 100 -3.68 11.70 -3.24
C LEU A 100 -3.71 12.67 -4.44
N GLU A 101 -3.30 13.93 -4.25
CA GLU A 101 -3.13 14.94 -5.31
C GLU A 101 -2.06 14.49 -6.33
N ASP A 102 -0.97 13.91 -5.83
CA ASP A 102 0.13 13.36 -6.62
C ASP A 102 -0.21 12.04 -7.36
N GLY A 103 -1.42 11.51 -7.14
CA GLY A 103 -1.94 10.36 -7.88
C GLY A 103 -1.88 9.03 -7.16
N TYR A 104 -1.65 9.00 -5.85
CA TYR A 104 -1.79 7.76 -5.07
C TYR A 104 -3.27 7.34 -5.04
N ARG A 105 -3.61 6.17 -5.60
CA ARG A 105 -5.00 5.70 -5.79
C ARG A 105 -5.31 4.39 -5.08
N ARG A 106 -4.43 3.93 -4.17
CA ARG A 106 -4.63 2.67 -3.44
C ARG A 106 -5.59 2.83 -2.26
N PHE A 107 -6.83 3.25 -2.53
CA PHE A 107 -7.83 3.57 -1.50
C PHE A 107 -8.12 2.42 -0.54
N ALA A 108 -8.18 1.17 -1.06
CA ALA A 108 -8.39 -0.01 -0.23
C ALA A 108 -7.22 -0.23 0.76
N HIS A 109 -6.00 0.11 0.38
CA HIS A 109 -4.83 0.08 1.26
C HIS A 109 -4.94 1.17 2.32
N ILE A 110 -5.18 2.43 1.93
CA ILE A 110 -5.34 3.57 2.85
C ILE A 110 -6.36 3.24 3.96
N LYS A 111 -7.50 2.64 3.59
CA LYS A 111 -8.57 2.28 4.54
C LYS A 111 -8.15 1.25 5.59
N ARG A 112 -7.15 0.41 5.30
CA ARG A 112 -6.73 -0.72 6.15
C ARG A 112 -5.36 -0.54 6.79
N ASP A 113 -4.60 0.44 6.33
CA ASP A 113 -3.23 0.67 6.78
C ASP A 113 -3.20 1.02 8.27
N ARG A 114 -2.50 0.21 9.06
CA ARG A 114 -2.42 0.36 10.52
C ARG A 114 -1.73 1.66 10.93
N ASP A 115 -0.82 2.15 10.11
CA ASP A 115 -0.07 3.36 10.41
C ASP A 115 -0.97 4.60 10.41
N LEU A 116 -2.10 4.54 9.69
CA LEU A 116 -3.11 5.60 9.68
C LEU A 116 -4.17 5.49 10.79
N ASN A 117 -4.03 4.57 11.76
CA ASN A 117 -5.04 4.38 12.82
C ASN A 117 -5.35 5.64 13.61
N ASN A 118 -4.36 6.51 13.82
CA ASN A 118 -4.54 7.74 14.61
C ASN A 118 -5.35 8.83 13.91
N ILE A 119 -5.52 8.73 12.58
CA ILE A 119 -6.30 9.69 11.78
C ILE A 119 -7.55 9.06 11.15
N ARG A 120 -7.59 7.74 10.95
CA ARG A 120 -8.64 7.02 10.20
C ARG A 120 -10.07 7.35 10.62
N ASN A 121 -10.30 7.55 11.92
CA ASN A 121 -11.63 7.79 12.46
C ASN A 121 -11.98 9.29 12.55
N THR A 122 -11.09 10.19 12.13
CA THR A 122 -11.37 11.63 12.10
C THR A 122 -12.32 11.96 10.93
N GLU A 123 -13.13 13.00 11.09
CA GLU A 123 -14.02 13.45 10.02
C GLU A 123 -13.22 13.99 8.83
N GLU A 124 -12.10 14.65 9.08
CA GLU A 124 -11.20 15.17 8.05
C GLU A 124 -10.66 14.06 7.15
N PHE A 125 -10.27 12.92 7.74
CA PHE A 125 -9.81 11.75 6.96
C PHE A 125 -10.93 11.18 6.09
N LYS A 126 -12.15 11.03 6.64
CA LYS A 126 -13.29 10.47 5.91
C LYS A 126 -13.71 11.36 4.74
N VAL A 127 -13.78 12.69 4.99
CA VAL A 127 -14.11 13.68 3.96
C VAL A 127 -13.05 13.67 2.88
N LEU A 128 -11.76 13.71 3.27
CA LEU A 128 -10.63 13.67 2.33
C LEU A 128 -10.69 12.43 1.43
N LEU A 129 -10.88 11.26 2.01
CA LEU A 129 -10.87 10.02 1.26
C LEU A 129 -12.07 9.94 0.30
N LYS A 130 -13.25 10.36 0.75
CA LYS A 130 -14.45 10.40 -0.08
C LYS A 130 -14.28 11.35 -1.27
N GLU A 131 -13.74 12.56 -1.05
CA GLU A 131 -13.45 13.55 -2.10
C GLU A 131 -12.64 12.94 -3.24
N PHE A 132 -11.54 12.26 -2.88
CA PHE A 132 -10.62 11.69 -3.88
C PHE A 132 -11.13 10.38 -4.51
N GLU A 133 -11.90 9.57 -3.79
CA GLU A 133 -12.58 8.41 -4.38
C GLU A 133 -13.61 8.84 -5.43
N GLU A 134 -14.44 9.84 -5.11
CA GLU A 134 -15.44 10.39 -6.05
C GLU A 134 -14.78 11.00 -7.28
N LYS A 135 -13.70 11.77 -7.08
CA LYS A 135 -12.91 12.35 -8.18
C LYS A 135 -12.33 11.26 -9.08
N HIS A 136 -11.74 10.22 -8.49
CA HIS A 136 -11.15 9.11 -9.26
C HIS A 136 -12.21 8.35 -10.07
N LEU A 137 -13.40 8.14 -9.52
CA LEU A 137 -14.51 7.53 -10.26
C LEU A 137 -14.98 8.41 -11.44
N GLN A 138 -14.98 9.74 -11.28
CA GLN A 138 -15.28 10.67 -12.37
C GLN A 138 -14.19 10.66 -13.45
N GLU A 139 -12.89 10.59 -13.06
CA GLU A 139 -11.77 10.45 -13.99
C GLU A 139 -11.91 9.16 -14.83
N LEU A 140 -12.20 8.03 -14.19
CA LEU A 140 -12.42 6.75 -14.88
C LEU A 140 -13.62 6.78 -15.81
N ALA A 141 -14.70 7.47 -15.44
CA ALA A 141 -15.88 7.61 -16.28
C ALA A 141 -15.60 8.50 -17.51
N ALA A 142 -14.83 9.58 -17.34
CA ALA A 142 -14.46 10.48 -18.43
C ALA A 142 -13.50 9.80 -19.44
N ASP A 143 -12.59 8.97 -18.97
CA ASP A 143 -11.69 8.19 -19.85
C ASP A 143 -12.47 7.11 -20.65
N ALA A 144 -13.56 6.59 -20.09
CA ALA A 144 -14.43 5.64 -20.78
C ALA A 144 -15.28 6.29 -21.89
N ASP A 145 -15.61 7.58 -21.77
CA ASP A 145 -16.37 8.32 -22.78
C ASP A 145 -15.53 8.70 -24.02
N GLY A 146 -14.22 8.54 -23.98
CA GLY A 146 -13.29 8.85 -25.08
C GLY A 146 -13.23 7.79 -26.19
N ASP A 147 -13.75 6.61 -25.98
CA ASP A 147 -13.92 5.57 -27.00
C ASP A 147 -15.44 5.40 -27.24
N ASP A 148 -15.88 5.58 -28.52
CA ASP A 148 -17.26 5.63 -28.99
C ASP A 148 -18.03 4.31 -28.74
N SER A 149 -18.22 3.96 -27.49
CA SER A 149 -19.16 2.93 -27.09
C SER A 149 -19.82 3.33 -25.77
N SER A 150 -21.13 3.51 -25.84
CA SER A 150 -22.04 3.71 -24.70
C SER A 150 -21.91 2.56 -23.68
N TYR A 151 -20.88 2.59 -22.85
CA TYR A 151 -20.79 1.72 -21.67
C TYR A 151 -21.76 2.27 -20.61
N GLU A 152 -23.04 1.85 -20.68
CA GLU A 152 -23.81 1.76 -19.46
C GLU A 152 -23.01 0.90 -18.48
N LEU A 153 -22.75 1.41 -17.28
CA LEU A 153 -22.25 0.63 -16.15
C LEU A 153 -23.27 -0.48 -15.86
N LYS A 154 -23.19 -1.58 -16.63
CA LYS A 154 -23.94 -2.80 -16.33
C LYS A 154 -23.26 -3.45 -15.16
N VAL A 155 -23.95 -3.55 -14.05
CA VAL A 155 -23.54 -4.45 -12.96
C VAL A 155 -23.65 -5.87 -13.53
N GLU A 156 -22.51 -6.49 -13.80
CA GLU A 156 -22.47 -7.88 -14.21
C GLU A 156 -22.14 -8.74 -12.98
N GLU A 157 -22.98 -9.72 -12.72
CA GLU A 157 -22.72 -10.75 -11.73
C GLU A 157 -21.81 -11.82 -12.36
N ILE A 158 -20.56 -11.89 -11.89
CA ILE A 158 -19.61 -12.89 -12.35
C ILE A 158 -19.64 -14.07 -11.37
N PRO A 159 -20.12 -15.26 -11.78
CA PRO A 159 -20.12 -16.42 -10.91
C PRO A 159 -18.69 -16.88 -10.60
N PHE A 160 -18.43 -17.23 -9.36
CA PHE A 160 -17.14 -17.79 -8.95
C PHE A 160 -17.32 -19.10 -8.20
N THR A 161 -16.29 -19.94 -8.24
CA THR A 161 -16.22 -21.16 -7.42
C THR A 161 -15.24 -20.96 -6.27
N LYS A 162 -15.55 -21.49 -5.10
CA LYS A 162 -14.66 -21.45 -3.93
C LYS A 162 -14.09 -22.83 -3.68
N GLU A 163 -12.77 -22.98 -3.86
CA GLU A 163 -12.05 -24.24 -3.64
C GLU A 163 -10.89 -23.98 -2.67
N SER A 164 -10.82 -24.75 -1.59
CA SER A 164 -9.77 -24.63 -0.57
C SER A 164 -9.58 -23.20 -0.01
N GLY A 165 -10.67 -22.42 0.09
CA GLY A 165 -10.63 -21.03 0.57
C GLY A 165 -10.29 -19.99 -0.51
N VAL A 166 -10.02 -20.41 -1.74
CA VAL A 166 -9.66 -19.53 -2.86
C VAL A 166 -10.86 -19.37 -3.79
N CYS A 167 -11.18 -18.13 -4.17
CA CYS A 167 -12.20 -17.83 -5.16
C CYS A 167 -11.60 -17.91 -6.57
N LYS A 168 -12.22 -18.68 -7.46
CA LYS A 168 -11.81 -18.83 -8.85
C LYS A 168 -12.90 -18.33 -9.79
N VAL A 169 -12.52 -17.51 -10.75
CA VAL A 169 -13.38 -16.98 -11.81
C VAL A 169 -13.01 -17.64 -13.14
N LYS A 170 -13.99 -18.10 -13.86
CA LYS A 170 -13.79 -18.60 -15.24
C LYS A 170 -13.83 -17.43 -16.20
N CYS A 171 -12.79 -17.24 -16.98
CA CYS A 171 -12.69 -16.22 -18.01
C CYS A 171 -12.20 -16.84 -19.31
N ALA A 172 -12.35 -16.12 -20.41
CA ALA A 172 -11.70 -16.47 -21.68
C ALA A 172 -10.88 -15.26 -22.12
N ILE A 173 -9.62 -15.49 -22.54
CA ILE A 173 -8.78 -14.48 -23.18
C ILE A 173 -8.47 -14.99 -24.58
N ASN A 174 -8.81 -14.20 -25.59
CA ASN A 174 -8.69 -14.59 -27.01
C ASN A 174 -9.32 -15.95 -27.30
N GLY A 175 -10.48 -16.24 -26.67
CA GLY A 175 -11.20 -17.49 -26.81
C GLY A 175 -10.64 -18.67 -26.01
N LEU A 176 -9.53 -18.53 -25.31
CA LEU A 176 -8.93 -19.58 -24.48
C LEU A 176 -9.55 -19.55 -23.07
N PRO A 177 -10.18 -20.63 -22.60
CA PRO A 177 -10.79 -20.70 -21.28
C PRO A 177 -9.71 -20.79 -20.20
N LEU A 178 -9.72 -19.85 -19.25
CA LEU A 178 -8.80 -19.77 -18.14
C LEU A 178 -9.55 -19.70 -16.80
N HIS A 179 -8.85 -20.04 -15.73
CA HIS A 179 -9.34 -19.88 -14.37
C HIS A 179 -8.45 -18.88 -13.64
N PHE A 180 -8.99 -17.73 -13.28
CA PHE A 180 -8.28 -16.74 -12.49
C PHE A 180 -8.61 -16.89 -11.02
N ILE A 181 -7.60 -16.67 -10.17
CA ILE A 181 -7.79 -16.50 -8.73
C ILE A 181 -8.27 -15.08 -8.50
N PHE A 182 -9.44 -14.94 -7.88
CA PHE A 182 -9.94 -13.65 -7.46
C PHE A 182 -9.37 -13.35 -6.07
N ASP A 183 -8.36 -12.47 -6.05
CA ASP A 183 -7.71 -12.00 -4.83
C ASP A 183 -8.03 -10.51 -4.63
N THR A 184 -8.85 -10.19 -3.64
CA THR A 184 -9.21 -8.80 -3.30
C THR A 184 -8.04 -7.98 -2.75
N GLY A 185 -6.91 -8.61 -2.46
CA GLY A 185 -5.67 -7.96 -2.04
C GLY A 185 -4.67 -7.71 -3.17
N ALA A 186 -4.89 -8.30 -4.35
CA ALA A 186 -4.03 -8.08 -5.51
C ALA A 186 -4.31 -6.69 -6.13
N ALA A 187 -3.24 -5.98 -6.47
CA ALA A 187 -3.32 -4.68 -7.14
C ALA A 187 -3.41 -4.84 -8.67
N ASP A 188 -2.96 -5.99 -9.20
CA ASP A 188 -2.85 -6.27 -10.63
C ASP A 188 -3.34 -7.68 -10.98
N VAL A 189 -3.62 -7.89 -12.26
CA VAL A 189 -3.86 -9.21 -12.82
C VAL A 189 -2.52 -9.81 -13.26
N SER A 190 -2.12 -10.91 -12.62
CA SER A 190 -0.89 -11.62 -12.97
C SER A 190 -1.23 -12.91 -13.71
N ILE A 191 -0.50 -13.18 -14.79
CA ILE A 191 -0.58 -14.43 -15.56
C ILE A 191 0.76 -15.15 -15.42
N SER A 192 0.75 -16.46 -15.18
CA SER A 192 2.00 -17.22 -15.10
C SER A 192 2.73 -17.21 -16.45
N SER A 193 4.06 -17.35 -16.44
CA SER A 193 4.87 -17.42 -17.66
C SER A 193 4.49 -18.61 -18.55
N VAL A 194 3.97 -19.68 -17.97
CA VAL A 194 3.50 -20.87 -18.69
C VAL A 194 2.23 -20.55 -19.47
N GLU A 195 1.26 -19.90 -18.81
CA GLU A 195 0.00 -19.48 -19.43
C GLU A 195 0.23 -18.39 -20.48
N ALA A 196 1.09 -17.40 -20.19
CA ALA A 196 1.47 -16.38 -21.16
C ALA A 196 2.13 -16.99 -22.42
N THR A 197 3.02 -17.98 -22.25
CA THR A 197 3.66 -18.70 -23.36
C THR A 197 2.65 -19.53 -24.16
N PHE A 198 1.69 -20.14 -23.47
CA PHE A 198 0.62 -20.90 -24.12
C PHE A 198 -0.28 -19.98 -24.95
N MET A 199 -0.65 -18.83 -24.44
CA MET A 199 -1.45 -17.83 -25.14
C MET A 199 -0.73 -17.31 -26.40
N ALA A 200 0.57 -16.96 -26.26
CA ALA A 200 1.38 -16.46 -27.39
C ALA A 200 1.61 -17.52 -28.51
N LYS A 201 1.40 -18.81 -28.23
CA LYS A 201 1.54 -19.86 -29.24
C LYS A 201 0.23 -20.21 -29.93
N ASN A 202 -0.91 -19.76 -29.43
CA ASN A 202 -2.25 -20.10 -29.93
C ASN A 202 -3.00 -18.83 -30.43
N ASP A 203 -2.30 -17.70 -30.60
CA ASP A 203 -2.71 -16.57 -31.42
C ASP A 203 -2.35 -16.87 -32.88
#